data_b1e26aca52a7346322ef34278e927294
#
_entry.id   b1e26aca52a7346322ef34278e927294
#
_cell.length_a   1.000
_cell.length_b   1.000
_cell.length_c   1.000
_cell.angle_alpha   90.00
_cell.angle_beta   90.00
_cell.angle_gamma   90.00
#
_symmetry.space_group_name_H-M   'P 1'
#
loop_
_entity.id
_entity.type
_entity.pdbx_description
1 polymer ?
#
loop_
_entity_poly.entity_id
_entity_poly.type
_entity_poly.pdbx_seq_one_letter_code
_entity_poly.pdbx_strand_id
1 'polypeptide(L)' 'MYQISNEKFGLFVTELRKEKNLTQKDLAEKLYVSDKTVSKWERGLSMPNVVLLIPIADHLRPVRQVLHRS' A
#
# COMPACT_ATOMS: atom_id res chain seq x y z
N MET A 1 -4.53 21.63 -6.97
CA MET A 1 -3.45 20.75 -6.60
C MET A 1 -3.97 19.47 -6.00
N TYR A 2 -3.47 18.39 -6.45
CA TYR A 2 -3.97 17.11 -6.03
C TYR A 2 -3.16 16.57 -4.86
N GLN A 3 -3.84 16.12 -3.84
CA GLN A 3 -3.18 15.58 -2.67
C GLN A 3 -3.92 14.36 -2.17
N ILE A 4 -3.17 13.43 -1.63
CA ILE A 4 -3.73 12.23 -1.02
C ILE A 4 -3.60 12.39 0.47
N SER A 5 -4.70 12.27 1.20
CA SER A 5 -4.64 12.36 2.65
C SER A 5 -4.09 11.06 3.23
N ASN A 6 -3.56 11.15 4.45
CA ASN A 6 -3.06 9.96 5.12
C ASN A 6 -4.19 8.94 5.30
N GLU A 7 -5.39 9.42 5.60
CA GLU A 7 -6.51 8.51 5.81
C GLU A 7 -6.87 7.76 4.54
N LYS A 8 -6.91 8.47 3.42
CA LYS A 8 -7.24 7.80 2.16
C LYS A 8 -6.15 6.83 1.75
N PHE A 9 -4.91 7.19 1.99
CA PHE A 9 -3.82 6.28 1.69
C PHE A 9 -3.95 5.02 2.54
N GLY A 10 -4.29 5.18 3.82
CA GLY A 10 -4.44 4.04 4.71
C GLY A 10 -5.53 3.10 4.25
N LEU A 11 -6.66 3.65 3.83
CA LEU A 11 -7.74 2.81 3.32
C LEU A 11 -7.33 2.09 2.05
N PHE A 12 -6.62 2.77 1.18
CA PHE A 12 -6.14 2.18 -0.05
C PHE A 12 -5.22 0.98 0.25
N VAL A 13 -4.28 1.16 1.17
CA VAL A 13 -3.36 0.09 1.53
C VAL A 13 -4.12 -1.08 2.15
N THR A 14 -5.04 -0.79 3.04
CA THR A 14 -5.81 -1.83 3.70
C THR A 14 -6.59 -2.66 2.69
N GLU A 15 -7.25 -2.00 1.76
CA GLU A 15 -8.06 -2.72 0.79
C GLU A 15 -7.22 -3.54 -0.16
N LEU A 16 -6.11 -3.00 -0.62
CA LEU A 16 -5.26 -3.76 -1.51
C LEU A 16 -4.61 -4.93 -0.80
N ARG A 17 -4.23 -4.75 0.47
CA ARG A 17 -3.66 -5.83 1.25
C ARG A 17 -4.66 -6.97 1.39
N LYS A 18 -5.91 -6.64 1.71
CA LYS A 18 -6.94 -7.65 1.88
C LYS A 18 -7.26 -8.34 0.56
N GLU A 19 -7.26 -7.59 -0.51
CA GLU A 19 -7.53 -8.15 -1.80
C GLU A 19 -6.49 -9.22 -2.17
N LYS A 20 -5.26 -9.03 -1.73
CA LYS A 20 -4.20 -9.98 -2.02
C LYS A 20 -3.99 -11.00 -0.90
N ASN A 21 -4.86 -10.96 0.10
CA ASN A 21 -4.79 -11.90 1.23
C ASN A 21 -3.47 -11.82 1.99
N LEU A 22 -2.99 -10.60 2.20
CA LEU A 22 -1.76 -10.38 2.94
C LEU A 22 -2.07 -9.85 4.32
N THR A 23 -1.28 -10.27 5.32
CA THR A 23 -1.34 -9.63 6.63
C THR A 23 -0.49 -8.36 6.59
N GLN A 24 -0.61 -7.54 7.64
CA GLN A 24 0.24 -6.38 7.74
C GLN A 24 1.72 -6.77 7.76
N LYS A 25 2.02 -7.87 8.42
CA LYS A 25 3.39 -8.35 8.48
C LYS A 25 3.87 -8.81 7.11
N ASP A 26 3.02 -9.50 6.36
CA ASP A 26 3.38 -9.94 5.03
C ASP A 26 3.71 -8.76 4.13
N LEU A 27 2.88 -7.74 4.19
CA LEU A 27 3.13 -6.56 3.36
C LEU A 27 4.40 -5.86 3.80
N ALA A 28 4.60 -5.75 5.10
CA ALA A 28 5.79 -5.09 5.63
C ALA A 28 7.06 -5.77 5.12
N GLU A 29 7.05 -7.09 5.09
CA GLU A 29 8.21 -7.81 4.62
C GLU A 29 8.49 -7.55 3.16
N LYS A 30 7.44 -7.44 2.37
CA LYS A 30 7.62 -7.17 0.94
C LYS A 30 8.17 -5.78 0.69
N LEU A 31 7.88 -4.86 1.58
CA LEU A 31 8.30 -3.46 1.40
C LEU A 31 9.53 -3.11 2.23
N TYR A 32 10.06 -4.06 2.96
CA TYR A 32 11.26 -3.85 3.79
C TYR A 32 11.03 -2.79 4.86
N VAL A 33 9.85 -2.82 5.48
CA VAL A 33 9.53 -1.94 6.61
C VAL A 33 8.98 -2.81 7.73
N SER A 34 8.77 -2.23 8.89
CA SER A 34 8.20 -2.98 10.00
C SER A 34 6.69 -3.06 9.88
N ASP A 35 6.10 -4.06 10.52
CA ASP A 35 4.65 -4.18 10.51
C ASP A 35 4.01 -3.02 11.25
N LYS A 36 4.70 -2.43 12.21
CA LYS A 36 4.18 -1.25 12.88
C LYS A 36 4.06 -0.08 11.93
N THR A 37 4.99 0.01 10.98
CA THR A 37 4.94 1.06 9.97
C THR A 37 3.69 0.90 9.11
N VAL A 38 3.41 -0.33 8.65
CA VAL A 38 2.22 -0.58 7.85
C VAL A 38 0.97 -0.26 8.67
N SER A 39 0.97 -0.64 9.94
CA SER A 39 -0.16 -0.35 10.82
C SER A 39 -0.42 1.14 10.92
N LYS A 40 0.64 1.94 11.04
CA LYS A 40 0.46 3.38 11.11
C LYS A 40 -0.13 3.94 9.83
N TRP A 41 0.30 3.43 8.69
CA TRP A 41 -0.27 3.87 7.42
C TRP A 41 -1.76 3.57 7.38
N GLU A 42 -2.14 2.35 7.78
CA GLU A 42 -3.55 1.95 7.70
C GLU A 42 -4.43 2.71 8.66
N ARG A 43 -3.85 3.20 9.74
CA ARG A 43 -4.60 4.01 10.69
C ARG A 43 -4.60 5.48 10.37
N GLY A 44 -3.96 5.87 9.28
CA GLY A 44 -3.94 7.25 8.88
C GLY A 44 -2.99 8.12 9.66
N LEU A 45 -2.03 7.51 10.37
CA LEU A 45 -1.12 8.26 11.21
C LEU A 45 0.12 8.73 10.49
N SER A 46 0.44 8.13 9.36
CA SER A 46 1.61 8.55 8.59
C SER A 46 1.49 8.04 7.17
N MET A 47 2.37 8.51 6.31
CA MET A 47 2.48 8.07 4.92
C MET A 47 3.93 7.89 4.59
N PRO A 48 4.25 6.97 3.68
CA PRO A 48 5.62 6.88 3.20
C PRO A 48 5.94 8.09 2.34
N ASN A 49 7.23 8.36 2.16
CA ASN A 49 7.58 9.45 1.28
C ASN A 49 7.44 8.99 -0.18
N VAL A 50 7.62 9.93 -1.09
CA VAL A 50 7.36 9.67 -2.52
C VAL A 50 8.20 8.52 -3.03
N VAL A 51 9.42 8.40 -2.55
CA VAL A 51 10.31 7.35 -3.04
C VAL A 51 9.76 5.97 -2.75
N LEU A 52 9.10 5.80 -1.60
CA LEU A 52 8.53 4.51 -1.26
C LEU A 52 7.20 4.24 -1.93
N LEU A 53 6.52 5.28 -2.41
CA LEU A 53 5.22 5.06 -3.03
C LEU A 53 5.32 4.25 -4.30
N ILE A 54 6.41 4.36 -5.03
CA ILE A 54 6.55 3.62 -6.27
C ILE A 54 6.61 2.11 -6.06
N PRO A 55 7.47 1.59 -5.18
CA PRO A 55 7.44 0.15 -4.94
C PRO A 55 6.14 -0.34 -4.30
N ILE A 56 5.49 0.50 -3.48
CA ILE A 56 4.21 0.11 -2.92
C ILE A 56 3.19 -0.06 -4.03
N ALA A 57 3.13 0.86 -4.96
CA ALA A 57 2.19 0.75 -6.07
C ALA A 57 2.47 -0.48 -6.91
N ASP A 58 3.74 -0.80 -7.14
CA ASP A 58 4.08 -2.00 -7.88
C ASP A 58 3.62 -3.26 -7.18
N HIS A 59 3.87 -3.36 -5.88
CA HIS A 59 3.51 -4.56 -5.15
C HIS A 59 2.02 -4.74 -5.01
N LEU A 60 1.28 -3.64 -4.96
CA LEU A 60 -0.15 -3.70 -4.72
C LEU A 60 -0.97 -3.44 -5.96
N ARG A 61 -0.34 -3.43 -7.11
CA ARG A 61 -1.03 -3.17 -8.36
C ARG A 61 -2.15 -4.19 -8.57
N PRO A 62 -3.32 -3.74 -8.99
CA PRO A 62 -4.43 -4.66 -9.22
C PRO A 62 -4.09 -5.66 -10.30
N VAL A 63 -4.46 -6.89 -10.06
CA VAL A 63 -4.16 -7.97 -10.98
C VAL A 63 -4.79 -7.74 -12.35
N ARG A 64 -5.96 -7.21 -12.39
CA ARG A 64 -6.64 -7.11 -13.65
C ARG A 64 -5.98 -6.14 -14.60
N GLN A 65 -5.07 -5.32 -14.15
CA GLN A 65 -4.38 -4.49 -15.06
C GLN A 65 -3.48 -5.22 -15.98
N VAL A 66 -3.14 -6.41 -15.64
CA VAL A 66 -2.29 -7.20 -16.45
C VAL A 66 -2.99 -7.66 -17.71
N LEU A 67 -4.28 -7.72 -17.65
CA LEU A 67 -5.01 -8.31 -18.68
C LEU A 67 -5.09 -7.54 -19.93
N HIS A 68 -4.88 -6.24 -19.89
CA HIS A 68 -4.99 -5.60 -21.01
C HIS A 68 -3.89 -5.41 -21.78
N ARG A 69 -3.04 -5.92 -21.56
CA ARG A 69 -2.12 -5.83 -22.33
C ARG A 69 -2.25 -6.48 -23.41
N SER A 70 -2.61 -6.73 -23.77
CA SER A 70 -2.74 -7.33 -24.83
C SER A 70 -2.68 -7.41 -25.62
#